data_c1e9d9ce9a6d25303dccf1adaf1df30e
#
_entry.id   c1e9d9ce9a6d25303dccf1adaf1df30e
#
_cell.length_a   1.000
_cell.length_b   1.000
_cell.length_c   1.000
_cell.angle_alpha   90.00
_cell.angle_beta   90.00
_cell.angle_gamma   90.00
#
_symmetry.space_group_name_H-M   'P 1'
#
loop_
_entity.id
_entity.type
_entity.pdbx_description
1 polymer ?
#
loop_
_entity_poly.entity_id
_entity_poly.type
_entity_poly.pdbx_seq_one_letter_code
_entity_poly.pdbx_strand_id
1 'polypeptide(L)'
;MPRNPFPCRSALLCPALIGAAAVVLGAAPALAQSETCNQFGKTIQERQGIVQKINGVGNKKQKPDPKTICSMFGELVTNGASAVKWLETNKDWCQIPDQFIANIKAEHAKAVSLRGQACKVAAQQAVMEKKAREGGGGGLLGGDGLPGSFKVPQGAL
;
A
#
# COMPACT_ATOMS: atom_id res chain seq x y z
N MET A 1 0.41 10.19 45.94
CA MET A 1 -0.34 11.05 46.86
C MET A 1 0.07 12.47 46.57
N PRO A 2 -0.81 13.42 46.23
CA PRO A 2 -1.87 13.86 47.11
C PRO A 2 -3.26 13.89 46.45
N ARG A 3 -4.25 13.73 47.28
CA ARG A 3 -5.70 13.85 47.05
C ARG A 3 -6.09 15.30 47.05
N ASN A 4 -6.96 15.72 46.09
CA ASN A 4 -7.72 16.96 46.26
C ASN A 4 -9.22 16.61 46.30
N PRO A 5 -9.91 16.96 47.39
CA PRO A 5 -11.34 16.89 47.46
C PRO A 5 -11.95 18.25 47.13
N PHE A 6 -12.85 18.29 46.14
CA PHE A 6 -13.74 19.45 45.99
C PHE A 6 -15.10 19.12 46.58
N PRO A 7 -15.59 19.92 47.53
CA PRO A 7 -16.91 19.73 48.11
C PRO A 7 -17.98 20.39 47.25
N CYS A 8 -18.95 19.60 46.84
CA CYS A 8 -20.24 20.10 46.41
C CYS A 8 -20.98 20.70 47.62
N ARG A 9 -21.29 21.98 47.57
CA ARG A 9 -22.35 22.53 48.42
C ARG A 9 -23.13 23.62 47.69
N SER A 10 -24.42 23.42 47.80
CA SER A 10 -25.50 24.39 47.78
C SER A 10 -26.41 24.36 46.55
N ALA A 11 -27.53 23.78 46.86
CA ALA A 11 -28.81 23.91 46.19
C ALA A 11 -29.24 25.38 46.12
N LEU A 12 -29.88 25.75 45.01
CA LEU A 12 -31.04 26.63 45.03
C LEU A 12 -31.74 26.56 43.64
N LEU A 13 -32.90 26.05 43.69
CA LEU A 13 -34.09 26.24 42.84
C LEU A 13 -33.99 27.36 41.80
N CYS A 14 -34.24 27.01 40.52
CA CYS A 14 -35.03 27.86 39.63
C CYS A 14 -35.85 26.98 38.69
N PRO A 15 -37.13 27.28 38.52
CA PRO A 15 -38.06 26.47 37.74
C PRO A 15 -38.11 26.85 36.27
N ALA A 16 -38.43 25.85 35.46
CA ALA A 16 -39.18 25.87 34.22
C ALA A 16 -39.04 27.05 33.25
N LEU A 17 -38.74 26.71 32.02
CA LEU A 17 -39.62 26.97 30.86
C LEU A 17 -38.96 26.38 29.60
N ILE A 18 -39.51 25.32 29.11
CA ILE A 18 -40.05 25.15 27.75
C ILE A 18 -39.18 25.72 26.63
N GLY A 19 -38.57 24.82 25.87
CA GLY A 19 -37.87 25.11 24.60
C GLY A 19 -37.31 23.88 24.00
N ALA A 20 -38.07 22.78 23.97
CA ALA A 20 -37.75 21.61 23.18
C ALA A 20 -38.17 21.83 21.75
N ALA A 21 -37.25 22.19 20.88
CA ALA A 21 -37.43 21.98 19.45
C ALA A 21 -36.07 21.85 18.77
N ALA A 22 -35.77 20.65 18.35
CA ALA A 22 -35.12 20.32 17.10
C ALA A 22 -33.74 20.93 16.82
N VAL A 23 -32.68 20.23 17.13
CA VAL A 23 -31.55 20.10 16.18
C VAL A 23 -31.03 18.66 16.24
N VAL A 24 -31.74 17.75 15.62
CA VAL A 24 -31.23 16.42 15.28
C VAL A 24 -31.15 16.38 13.75
N LEU A 25 -30.27 17.16 13.15
CA LEU A 25 -30.03 17.15 11.71
C LEU A 25 -28.58 17.59 11.41
N GLY A 26 -27.58 16.82 11.83
CA GLY A 26 -26.21 17.23 11.54
C GLY A 26 -25.12 16.14 11.69
N ALA A 27 -25.48 14.95 12.20
CA ALA A 27 -24.45 13.93 12.47
C ALA A 27 -24.17 12.98 11.31
N ALA A 28 -25.05 12.87 10.33
CA ALA A 28 -24.90 11.92 9.22
C ALA A 28 -23.70 12.23 8.27
N PRO A 29 -23.41 13.48 7.87
CA PRO A 29 -22.31 13.74 6.96
C PRO A 29 -20.93 13.48 7.59
N ALA A 30 -20.75 13.74 8.88
CA ALA A 30 -19.47 13.54 9.55
C ALA A 30 -19.09 12.04 9.67
N LEU A 31 -20.04 11.16 9.89
CA LEU A 31 -19.79 9.72 9.97
C LEU A 31 -19.46 9.13 8.59
N ALA A 32 -20.19 9.55 7.54
CA ALA A 32 -19.93 9.13 6.17
C ALA A 32 -18.56 9.59 5.68
N GLN A 33 -18.15 10.81 6.04
CA GLN A 33 -16.82 11.33 5.73
C GLN A 33 -15.70 10.50 6.38
N SER A 34 -15.87 10.14 7.65
CA SER A 34 -14.88 9.36 8.39
C SER A 34 -14.73 7.95 7.79
N GLU A 35 -15.82 7.31 7.39
CA GLU A 35 -15.79 5.97 6.80
C GLU A 35 -15.09 5.96 5.44
N THR A 36 -15.42 6.90 4.56
CA THR A 36 -14.74 7.04 3.26
C THR A 36 -13.24 7.27 3.45
N CYS A 37 -12.83 8.17 4.33
CA CYS A 37 -11.41 8.46 4.58
C CYS A 37 -10.68 7.25 5.18
N ASN A 38 -11.35 6.43 5.99
CA ASN A 38 -10.77 5.22 6.57
C ASN A 38 -10.55 4.09 5.53
N GLN A 39 -11.25 4.09 4.40
CA GLN A 39 -11.03 3.10 3.35
C GLN A 39 -9.60 3.13 2.81
N PHE A 40 -8.96 4.30 2.76
CA PHE A 40 -7.57 4.40 2.34
C PHE A 40 -6.61 3.60 3.24
N GLY A 41 -6.91 3.49 4.52
CA GLY A 41 -6.14 2.67 5.46
C GLY A 41 -6.03 1.21 5.03
N LYS A 42 -7.10 0.63 4.49
CA LYS A 42 -7.09 -0.75 3.96
C LYS A 42 -6.14 -0.89 2.76
N THR A 43 -6.19 0.05 1.83
CA THR A 43 -5.31 0.07 0.64
C THR A 43 -3.84 0.15 1.05
N ILE A 44 -3.50 0.93 2.08
CA ILE A 44 -2.13 1.01 2.63
C ILE A 44 -1.73 -0.30 3.32
N GLN A 45 -2.61 -0.93 4.08
CA GLN A 45 -2.34 -2.23 4.72
C GLN A 45 -2.08 -3.34 3.68
N GLU A 46 -2.90 -3.39 2.62
CA GLU A 46 -2.68 -4.30 1.50
C GLU A 46 -1.32 -4.07 0.84
N ARG A 47 -0.96 -2.80 0.58
CA ARG A 47 0.35 -2.43 0.05
C ARG A 47 1.49 -2.93 0.92
N GLN A 48 1.41 -2.73 2.24
CA GLN A 48 2.42 -3.21 3.18
C GLN A 48 2.55 -4.74 3.12
N GLY A 49 1.45 -5.47 3.02
CA GLY A 49 1.45 -6.92 2.85
C GLY A 49 2.16 -7.37 1.57
N ILE A 50 1.92 -6.67 0.45
CA ILE A 50 2.58 -6.95 -0.83
C ILE A 50 4.09 -6.69 -0.71
N VAL A 51 4.49 -5.55 -0.12
CA VAL A 51 5.90 -5.19 0.11
C VAL A 51 6.60 -6.22 0.98
N GLN A 52 5.96 -6.68 2.05
CA GLN A 52 6.51 -7.72 2.93
C GLN A 52 6.73 -9.04 2.16
N LYS A 53 5.79 -9.44 1.30
CA LYS A 53 5.95 -10.62 0.44
C LYS A 53 7.15 -10.47 -0.49
N ILE A 54 7.31 -9.33 -1.16
CA ILE A 54 8.43 -9.05 -2.06
C ILE A 54 9.76 -9.15 -1.29
N ASN A 55 9.86 -8.49 -0.13
CA ASN A 55 11.05 -8.51 0.72
C ASN A 55 11.35 -9.92 1.25
N GLY A 56 10.32 -10.67 1.62
CA GLY A 56 10.45 -12.05 2.10
C GLY A 56 11.01 -13.00 1.05
N VAL A 57 10.70 -12.78 -0.23
CA VAL A 57 11.25 -13.58 -1.34
C VAL A 57 12.71 -13.22 -1.59
N GLY A 58 13.09 -11.94 -1.50
CA GLY A 58 14.47 -11.47 -1.68
C GLY A 58 15.45 -11.97 -0.62
N ASN A 59 14.96 -12.31 0.58
CA ASN A 59 15.77 -12.77 1.71
C ASN A 59 15.97 -14.31 1.74
N LYS A 60 15.36 -15.06 0.83
CA LYS A 60 15.54 -16.51 0.76
C LYS A 60 16.92 -16.86 0.18
N LYS A 61 17.54 -17.95 0.69
CA LYS A 61 18.82 -18.47 0.16
C LYS A 61 18.72 -18.89 -1.31
N GLN A 62 17.55 -19.26 -1.77
CA GLN A 62 17.26 -19.64 -3.16
C GLN A 62 16.86 -18.40 -3.96
N LYS A 63 17.45 -18.23 -5.14
CA LYS A 63 17.09 -17.13 -6.05
C LYS A 63 15.59 -17.17 -6.36
N PRO A 64 14.88 -16.04 -6.20
CA PRO A 64 13.46 -16.01 -6.52
C PRO A 64 13.20 -16.20 -8.02
N ASP A 65 12.12 -16.89 -8.34
CA ASP A 65 11.68 -17.04 -9.71
C ASP A 65 11.26 -15.68 -10.31
N PRO A 66 11.85 -15.25 -11.44
CA PRO A 66 11.57 -13.96 -12.05
C PRO A 66 10.10 -13.74 -12.44
N LYS A 67 9.35 -14.78 -12.80
CA LYS A 67 7.91 -14.68 -13.09
C LYS A 67 7.13 -14.31 -11.84
N THR A 68 7.48 -14.94 -10.72
CA THR A 68 6.89 -14.64 -9.42
C THR A 68 7.15 -13.18 -9.01
N ILE A 69 8.38 -12.70 -9.18
CA ILE A 69 8.74 -11.30 -8.89
C ILE A 69 8.01 -10.33 -9.80
N CYS A 70 7.92 -10.60 -11.12
CA CYS A 70 7.14 -9.79 -12.06
C CYS A 70 5.66 -9.69 -11.63
N SER A 71 5.05 -10.79 -11.19
CA SER A 71 3.66 -10.82 -10.69
C SER A 71 3.48 -10.00 -9.43
N MET A 72 4.36 -10.16 -8.43
CA MET A 72 4.29 -9.40 -7.17
C MET A 72 4.42 -7.90 -7.39
N PHE A 73 5.32 -7.47 -8.26
CA PHE A 73 5.39 -6.04 -8.65
C PHE A 73 4.15 -5.62 -9.45
N GLY A 74 3.51 -6.53 -10.19
CA GLY A 74 2.23 -6.29 -10.83
C GLY A 74 1.13 -5.94 -9.82
N GLU A 75 1.03 -6.72 -8.74
CA GLU A 75 0.10 -6.46 -7.63
C GLU A 75 0.38 -5.10 -6.98
N LEU A 76 1.66 -4.79 -6.72
CA LEU A 76 2.08 -3.52 -6.11
C LEU A 76 1.71 -2.32 -7.00
N VAL A 77 1.88 -2.43 -8.32
CA VAL A 77 1.51 -1.39 -9.28
C VAL A 77 0.00 -1.20 -9.31
N THR A 78 -0.78 -2.27 -9.32
CA THR A 78 -2.25 -2.19 -9.30
C THR A 78 -2.76 -1.53 -8.02
N ASN A 79 -2.24 -1.94 -6.87
CA ASN A 79 -2.57 -1.30 -5.60
C ASN A 79 -2.17 0.19 -5.59
N GLY A 80 -0.98 0.52 -6.09
CA GLY A 80 -0.51 1.91 -6.18
C GLY A 80 -1.38 2.78 -7.10
N ALA A 81 -1.82 2.27 -8.24
CA ALA A 81 -2.72 2.98 -9.14
C ALA A 81 -4.08 3.28 -8.45
N SER A 82 -4.62 2.31 -7.74
CA SER A 82 -5.85 2.48 -6.95
C SER A 82 -5.67 3.51 -5.84
N ALA A 83 -4.53 3.48 -5.13
CA ALA A 83 -4.20 4.44 -4.09
C ALA A 83 -4.11 5.87 -4.65
N VAL A 84 -3.39 6.08 -5.75
CA VAL A 84 -3.26 7.39 -6.38
C VAL A 84 -4.61 7.93 -6.83
N LYS A 85 -5.41 7.11 -7.51
CA LYS A 85 -6.76 7.50 -7.96
C LYS A 85 -7.66 7.90 -6.78
N TRP A 86 -7.64 7.10 -5.71
CA TRP A 86 -8.43 7.40 -4.52
C TRP A 86 -8.01 8.71 -3.87
N LEU A 87 -6.70 8.95 -3.73
CA LEU A 87 -6.15 10.19 -3.18
C LEU A 87 -6.55 11.42 -3.99
N GLU A 88 -6.44 11.35 -5.31
CA GLU A 88 -6.83 12.47 -6.20
C GLU A 88 -8.31 12.81 -6.10
N THR A 89 -9.15 11.79 -5.90
CA THR A 89 -10.61 11.99 -5.79
C THR A 89 -11.03 12.53 -4.43
N ASN A 90 -10.32 12.16 -3.35
CA ASN A 90 -10.79 12.40 -1.98
C ASN A 90 -9.90 13.39 -1.20
N LYS A 91 -8.86 13.97 -1.81
CA LYS A 91 -7.87 14.79 -1.09
C LYS A 91 -8.51 15.95 -0.33
N ASP A 92 -9.40 16.69 -0.97
CA ASP A 92 -10.03 17.88 -0.39
C ASP A 92 -11.01 17.49 0.71
N TRP A 93 -11.78 16.43 0.47
CA TRP A 93 -12.76 15.89 1.40
C TRP A 93 -12.11 15.30 2.65
N CYS A 94 -11.01 14.56 2.50
CA CYS A 94 -10.27 13.94 3.58
C CYS A 94 -9.10 14.80 4.10
N GLN A 95 -8.94 16.03 3.62
CA GLN A 95 -7.90 16.99 4.03
C GLN A 95 -6.48 16.39 3.95
N ILE A 96 -6.19 15.67 2.86
CA ILE A 96 -4.91 14.98 2.69
C ILE A 96 -3.86 15.97 2.16
N PRO A 97 -2.69 16.11 2.81
CA PRO A 97 -1.64 17.01 2.37
C PRO A 97 -1.11 16.64 0.98
N ASP A 98 -0.88 17.66 0.13
CA ASP A 98 -0.33 17.45 -1.22
C ASP A 98 1.02 16.74 -1.21
N GLN A 99 1.85 17.00 -0.20
CA GLN A 99 3.13 16.31 -0.03
C GLN A 99 2.97 14.80 0.15
N PHE A 100 1.94 14.36 0.89
CA PHE A 100 1.66 12.94 1.05
C PHE A 100 1.26 12.31 -0.29
N ILE A 101 0.41 12.99 -1.06
CA ILE A 101 0.01 12.54 -2.41
C ILE A 101 1.22 12.44 -3.34
N ALA A 102 2.10 13.44 -3.33
CA ALA A 102 3.32 13.44 -4.12
C ALA A 102 4.23 12.24 -3.77
N ASN A 103 4.35 11.92 -2.49
CA ASN A 103 5.14 10.76 -2.04
C ASN A 103 4.55 9.44 -2.56
N ILE A 104 3.24 9.24 -2.44
CA ILE A 104 2.57 8.02 -2.95
C ILE A 104 2.72 7.89 -4.47
N LYS A 105 2.60 9.00 -5.22
CA LYS A 105 2.85 9.02 -6.67
C LYS A 105 4.29 8.63 -7.01
N ALA A 106 5.27 9.16 -6.29
CA ALA A 106 6.67 8.84 -6.49
C ALA A 106 6.97 7.36 -6.22
N GLU A 107 6.40 6.80 -5.14
CA GLU A 107 6.51 5.37 -4.83
C GLU A 107 5.84 4.49 -5.89
N HIS A 108 4.66 4.90 -6.38
CA HIS A 108 4.00 4.21 -7.46
C HIS A 108 4.84 4.19 -8.74
N ALA A 109 5.44 5.32 -9.11
CA ALA A 109 6.33 5.41 -10.28
C ALA A 109 7.55 4.47 -10.14
N LYS A 110 8.14 4.39 -8.95
CA LYS A 110 9.22 3.41 -8.65
C LYS A 110 8.75 1.97 -8.84
N ALA A 111 7.57 1.63 -8.32
CA ALA A 111 7.00 0.29 -8.45
C ALA A 111 6.76 -0.08 -9.93
N VAL A 112 6.29 0.86 -10.76
CA VAL A 112 6.12 0.67 -12.22
C VAL A 112 7.46 0.36 -12.90
N SER A 113 8.51 1.13 -12.56
CA SER A 113 9.85 0.89 -13.09
C SER A 113 10.40 -0.48 -12.70
N LEU A 114 10.30 -0.85 -11.43
CA LEU A 114 10.75 -2.15 -10.90
C LEU A 114 9.99 -3.31 -11.55
N ARG A 115 8.67 -3.18 -11.73
CA ARG A 115 7.89 -4.15 -12.49
C ARG A 115 8.41 -4.34 -13.91
N GLY A 116 8.67 -3.24 -14.61
CA GLY A 116 9.21 -3.29 -15.96
C GLY A 116 10.51 -4.09 -16.05
N GLN A 117 11.43 -3.86 -15.11
CA GLN A 117 12.71 -4.59 -15.03
C GLN A 117 12.48 -6.08 -14.70
N ALA A 118 11.69 -6.40 -13.70
CA ALA A 118 11.40 -7.76 -13.27
C ALA A 118 10.73 -8.58 -14.39
N CYS A 119 9.75 -7.99 -15.06
CA CYS A 119 9.05 -8.66 -16.15
C CYS A 119 9.92 -8.87 -17.40
N LYS A 120 10.86 -7.97 -17.66
CA LYS A 120 11.87 -8.13 -18.72
C LYS A 120 12.75 -9.34 -18.43
N VAL A 121 13.23 -9.49 -17.19
CA VAL A 121 14.04 -10.67 -16.78
C VAL A 121 13.23 -11.95 -16.90
N ALA A 122 11.97 -11.95 -16.45
CA ALA A 122 11.08 -13.10 -16.59
C ALA A 122 10.85 -13.51 -18.05
N ALA A 123 10.69 -12.54 -18.95
CA ALA A 123 10.53 -12.80 -20.37
C ALA A 123 11.80 -13.40 -20.99
N GLN A 124 12.97 -12.87 -20.63
CA GLN A 124 14.26 -13.40 -21.09
C GLN A 124 14.46 -14.85 -20.63
N GLN A 125 14.18 -15.15 -19.37
CA GLN A 125 14.25 -16.51 -18.85
C GLN A 125 13.32 -17.47 -19.63
N ALA A 126 12.08 -17.06 -19.88
CA ALA A 126 11.12 -17.88 -20.63
C ALA A 126 11.61 -18.20 -22.05
N VAL A 127 12.25 -17.24 -22.72
CA VAL A 127 12.87 -17.47 -24.05
C VAL A 127 14.03 -18.46 -23.96
N MET A 128 14.89 -18.36 -22.94
CA MET A 128 16.01 -19.31 -22.77
C MET A 128 15.52 -20.69 -22.42
N GLU A 129 14.52 -20.83 -21.54
CA GLU A 129 13.90 -22.12 -21.23
C GLU A 129 13.27 -22.77 -22.47
N LYS A 130 12.60 -21.97 -23.31
CA LYS A 130 12.02 -22.45 -24.57
C LYS A 130 13.12 -22.97 -25.54
N LYS A 131 14.18 -22.19 -25.74
CA LYS A 131 15.31 -22.57 -26.56
C LYS A 131 15.99 -23.88 -26.07
N ALA A 132 16.15 -24.02 -24.75
CA ALA A 132 16.72 -25.21 -24.14
C ALA A 132 15.86 -26.47 -24.38
N ARG A 133 14.54 -26.33 -24.44
CA ARG A 133 13.61 -27.41 -24.73
C ARG A 133 13.57 -27.77 -26.20
N GLU A 134 13.64 -26.76 -27.08
CA GLU A 134 13.57 -26.97 -28.57
C GLU A 134 14.90 -27.42 -29.14
N GLY A 135 16.03 -27.04 -28.53
CA GLY A 135 17.38 -27.35 -28.97
C GLY A 135 17.91 -28.72 -28.55
N GLY A 136 17.06 -29.69 -28.18
CA GLY A 136 17.37 -31.11 -27.96
C GLY A 136 18.77 -31.39 -27.40
N GLY A 137 18.97 -31.38 -26.09
CA GLY A 137 19.96 -32.23 -25.40
C GLY A 137 21.46 -32.06 -25.69
N GLY A 138 21.94 -30.86 -26.01
CA GLY A 138 23.35 -30.63 -26.28
C GLY A 138 23.92 -29.43 -25.51
N GLY A 139 24.45 -29.66 -24.34
CA GLY A 139 25.66 -29.01 -23.81
C GLY A 139 25.71 -27.49 -23.69
N LEU A 140 24.79 -26.82 -22.95
CA LEU A 140 24.96 -25.41 -22.54
C LEU A 140 24.69 -25.16 -21.07
N LEU A 141 24.76 -26.21 -20.23
CA LEU A 141 24.63 -26.05 -18.74
C LEU A 141 25.98 -26.00 -18.03
N GLY A 142 27.04 -25.61 -18.72
CA GLY A 142 28.35 -25.43 -18.15
C GLY A 142 28.91 -24.06 -18.46
N GLY A 143 28.52 -23.04 -17.71
CA GLY A 143 29.10 -21.69 -17.87
C GLY A 143 28.42 -20.66 -17.01
N ASP A 144 29.12 -20.14 -16.05
CA ASP A 144 28.84 -18.91 -15.32
C ASP A 144 28.39 -17.79 -16.24
N GLY A 145 27.11 -17.48 -16.29
CA GLY A 145 26.71 -16.34 -17.10
C GLY A 145 25.24 -16.20 -17.39
N LEU A 146 24.36 -16.43 -16.43
CA LEU A 146 23.01 -15.86 -16.51
C LEU A 146 23.13 -14.35 -16.23
N PRO A 147 22.97 -13.45 -17.22
CA PRO A 147 22.86 -12.04 -16.97
C PRO A 147 21.52 -11.80 -16.30
N GLY A 148 21.54 -11.46 -15.03
CA GLY A 148 20.33 -11.01 -14.39
C GLY A 148 20.04 -11.60 -13.02
N SER A 149 20.97 -11.49 -12.08
CA SER A 149 20.54 -11.46 -10.69
C SER A 149 19.85 -10.13 -10.42
N PHE A 150 18.53 -10.10 -10.48
CA PHE A 150 17.76 -8.95 -10.06
C PHE A 150 17.93 -8.80 -8.54
N LYS A 151 18.71 -7.81 -8.13
CA LYS A 151 18.77 -7.38 -6.74
C LYS A 151 17.62 -6.41 -6.51
N VAL A 152 16.67 -6.80 -5.69
CA VAL A 152 15.67 -5.87 -5.17
C VAL A 152 16.41 -4.88 -4.27
N PRO A 153 16.43 -3.56 -4.58
CA PRO A 153 17.08 -2.58 -3.72
C PRO A 153 16.39 -2.58 -2.36
N GLN A 154 17.14 -2.90 -1.30
CA GLN A 154 16.60 -2.80 0.05
C GLN A 154 16.34 -1.32 0.34
N GLY A 155 15.10 -1.01 0.76
CA GLY A 155 14.67 0.34 1.07
C GLY A 155 14.12 1.15 -0.12
N ALA A 156 13.84 0.52 -1.26
CA ALA A 156 13.24 1.20 -2.42
C ALA A 156 11.73 1.39 -2.35
N LEU A 157 11.09 0.85 -1.28
CA LEU A 157 9.62 0.91 -1.06
C LEU A 157 9.32 1.48 0.30
#